data_60dc8131b21b691790510b485bde89fb
#
_entry.id   60dc8131b21b691790510b485bde89fb
#
_cell.length_a   1.000
_cell.length_b   1.000
_cell.length_c   1.000
_cell.angle_alpha   90.00
_cell.angle_beta   90.00
_cell.angle_gamma   90.00
#
_symmetry.space_group_name_H-M   'P 1'
#
loop_
_entity.id
_entity.type
_entity.pdbx_description
1 polymer ?
#
loop_
_entity_poly.entity_id
_entity_poly.type
_entity_poly.pdbx_seq_one_letter_code
_entity_poly.pdbx_strand_id
1 'polypeptide(L)'
;MVNYYLPEINPIGQNHIEGWLTENGYSDIRKEQLHSNDYGFIAKGKTESLLVQVRTFLHPQRSFKLSDFEIDALTVKAGKLGLVAYAAYVTVDEANKLTAEIEWERLS
;
A
#
# COMPACT_ATOMS: atom_id res chain seq x y z
N MET A 1 -23.61 -8.91 4.61
CA MET A 1 -22.91 -7.97 3.72
C MET A 1 -21.60 -8.56 3.24
N VAL A 2 -21.34 -8.40 1.97
CA VAL A 2 -20.11 -8.91 1.38
C VAL A 2 -18.99 -7.87 1.53
N ASN A 3 -17.85 -8.31 2.04
CA ASN A 3 -16.65 -7.46 2.03
C ASN A 3 -16.04 -7.51 0.64
N TYR A 4 -15.90 -6.37 0.01
CA TYR A 4 -15.28 -6.29 -1.29
C TYR A 4 -14.41 -5.06 -1.36
N TYR A 5 -13.43 -5.15 -2.24
CA TYR A 5 -12.50 -4.07 -2.48
C TYR A 5 -13.15 -3.04 -3.40
N LEU A 6 -12.98 -1.76 -3.06
CA LEU A 6 -13.51 -0.65 -3.85
C LEU A 6 -12.32 0.09 -4.49
N PRO A 7 -11.96 -0.26 -5.74
CA PRO A 7 -10.77 0.34 -6.36
C PRO A 7 -10.80 1.85 -6.44
N GLU A 8 -11.98 2.44 -6.57
CA GLU A 8 -12.14 3.88 -6.72
C GLU A 8 -11.73 4.67 -5.48
N ILE A 9 -11.63 4.04 -4.31
CA ILE A 9 -11.15 4.74 -3.10
C ILE A 9 -9.66 4.54 -2.88
N ASN A 10 -9.00 3.72 -3.66
CA ASN A 10 -7.59 3.43 -3.45
C ASN A 10 -6.68 4.68 -3.54
N PRO A 11 -6.94 5.65 -4.42
CA PRO A 11 -6.15 6.88 -4.43
C PRO A 11 -6.15 7.62 -3.09
N ILE A 12 -7.22 7.52 -2.31
CA ILE A 12 -7.30 8.13 -0.99
C ILE A 12 -6.28 7.50 -0.05
N GLY A 13 -6.25 6.17 -0.01
CA GLY A 13 -5.25 5.45 0.78
C GLY A 13 -3.84 5.72 0.30
N GLN A 14 -3.64 5.82 -1.00
CA GLN A 14 -2.34 6.14 -1.58
C GLN A 14 -1.85 7.50 -1.09
N ASN A 15 -2.72 8.50 -1.01
CA ASN A 15 -2.35 9.81 -0.49
C ASN A 15 -1.91 9.72 0.97
N HIS A 16 -2.59 8.94 1.79
CA HIS A 16 -2.20 8.74 3.19
C HIS A 16 -0.82 8.08 3.29
N ILE A 17 -0.57 7.08 2.45
CA ILE A 17 0.72 6.38 2.45
C ILE A 17 1.85 7.30 2.00
N GLU A 18 1.61 8.09 0.96
CA GLU A 18 2.62 9.04 0.49
C GLU A 18 2.99 10.04 1.59
N GLY A 19 1.99 10.57 2.30
CA GLY A 19 2.22 11.46 3.44
C GLY A 19 3.00 10.78 4.55
N TRP A 20 2.62 9.54 4.88
CA TRP A 20 3.32 8.78 5.91
C TRP A 20 4.79 8.56 5.56
N LEU A 21 5.06 8.17 4.32
CA LEU A 21 6.42 7.94 3.85
C LEU A 21 7.26 9.21 3.94
N THR A 22 6.70 10.33 3.50
CA THR A 22 7.38 11.63 3.57
C THR A 22 7.70 12.00 5.02
N GLU A 23 6.74 11.84 5.92
CA GLU A 23 6.92 12.18 7.33
C GLU A 23 7.92 11.27 8.01
N ASN A 24 8.12 10.07 7.51
CA ASN A 24 9.02 9.09 8.11
C ASN A 24 10.38 9.02 7.40
N GLY A 25 10.72 10.03 6.62
CA GLY A 25 12.07 10.21 6.11
C GLY A 25 12.39 9.50 4.80
N TYR A 26 11.39 8.99 4.12
CA TYR A 26 11.59 8.40 2.79
C TYR A 26 11.61 9.50 1.74
N SER A 27 12.40 9.28 0.69
CA SER A 27 12.55 10.24 -0.41
C SER A 27 12.36 9.54 -1.75
N ASP A 28 12.37 10.32 -2.84
CA ASP A 28 12.16 9.81 -4.19
C ASP A 28 10.92 8.94 -4.28
N ILE A 29 9.85 9.39 -3.64
CA ILE A 29 8.59 8.66 -3.60
C ILE A 29 7.90 8.82 -4.94
N ARG A 30 7.63 7.70 -5.63
CA ARG A 30 6.97 7.74 -6.92
C ARG A 30 6.01 6.57 -7.06
N LYS A 31 4.94 6.80 -7.82
CA LYS A 31 3.99 5.76 -8.12
C LYS A 31 4.62 4.73 -9.05
N GLU A 32 4.28 3.48 -8.80
CA GLU A 32 4.71 2.37 -9.62
C GLU A 32 3.50 1.53 -9.95
N GLN A 33 3.31 1.23 -11.24
CA GLN A 33 2.22 0.35 -11.65
C GLN A 33 2.59 -1.09 -11.28
N LEU A 34 1.69 -1.74 -10.56
CA LEU A 34 1.86 -3.13 -10.17
C LEU A 34 1.09 -3.99 -11.18
N HIS A 35 0.66 -5.18 -10.78
CA HIS A 35 -0.13 -6.00 -11.67
C HIS A 35 -1.55 -5.42 -11.83
N SER A 36 -2.19 -5.70 -12.96
CA SER A 36 -3.53 -5.18 -13.29
C SER A 36 -3.52 -3.65 -13.25
N ASN A 37 -4.50 -3.05 -12.58
CA ASN A 37 -4.65 -1.61 -12.46
C ASN A 37 -4.22 -1.10 -11.10
N ASP A 38 -3.57 -1.93 -10.30
CA ASP A 38 -3.11 -1.53 -8.99
C ASP A 38 -1.84 -0.70 -9.08
N TYR A 39 -1.74 0.28 -8.21
CA TYR A 39 -0.57 1.11 -8.07
C TYR A 39 -0.03 1.00 -6.65
N GLY A 40 1.26 1.15 -6.54
CA GLY A 40 1.94 1.28 -5.27
C GLY A 40 2.97 2.38 -5.34
N PHE A 41 3.94 2.32 -4.45
CA PHE A 41 4.99 3.33 -4.39
C PHE A 41 6.35 2.67 -4.30
N ILE A 42 7.32 3.29 -4.95
CA ILE A 42 8.72 3.06 -4.66
C ILE A 42 9.17 4.23 -3.81
N ALA A 43 9.83 3.94 -2.69
CA ALA A 43 10.29 4.97 -1.75
C ALA A 43 11.70 4.63 -1.29
N LYS A 44 12.58 5.60 -1.34
CA LYS A 44 13.99 5.44 -0.97
C LYS A 44 14.15 5.75 0.51
N GLY A 45 14.66 4.78 1.27
CA GLY A 45 14.96 4.95 2.68
C GLY A 45 16.45 4.95 2.96
N LYS A 46 16.83 5.22 4.21
CA LYS A 46 18.24 5.26 4.62
C LYS A 46 18.85 3.86 4.70
N THR A 47 18.09 2.91 5.22
CA THR A 47 18.57 1.55 5.42
C THR A 47 18.04 0.59 4.36
N GLU A 48 16.81 0.81 3.90
CA GLU A 48 16.22 -0.02 2.87
C GLU A 48 15.25 0.83 2.04
N SER A 49 15.11 0.46 0.77
CA SER A 49 14.14 1.09 -0.12
C SER A 49 12.97 0.14 -0.31
N LEU A 50 11.78 0.71 -0.45
CA LEU A 50 10.53 -0.05 -0.37
C LEU A 50 9.80 -0.10 -1.70
N LEU A 51 9.11 -1.22 -1.93
CA LEU A 51 8.03 -1.30 -2.90
C LEU A 51 6.76 -1.60 -2.10
N VAL A 52 5.83 -0.66 -2.08
CA VAL A 52 4.64 -0.73 -1.24
C VAL A 52 3.40 -0.86 -2.11
N GLN A 53 2.60 -1.90 -1.87
CA GLN A 53 1.26 -1.99 -2.46
C GLN A 53 0.24 -1.49 -1.45
N VAL A 54 -0.62 -0.56 -1.87
CA VAL A 54 -1.61 0.07 -1.00
C VAL A 54 -2.98 -0.52 -1.30
N ARG A 55 -3.70 -0.87 -0.25
CA ARG A 55 -5.09 -1.29 -0.37
C ARG A 55 -5.92 -0.48 0.61
N THR A 56 -7.00 0.12 0.12
CA THR A 56 -7.83 1.04 0.90
C THR A 56 -9.21 0.45 1.12
N PHE A 57 -9.72 0.59 2.34
CA PHE A 57 -11.03 0.11 2.74
C PHE A 57 -11.85 1.25 3.32
N LEU A 58 -13.15 1.19 3.11
CA LEU A 58 -14.09 2.17 3.68
C LEU A 58 -14.71 1.58 4.95
N HIS A 59 -14.47 2.28 6.08
CA HIS A 59 -15.08 1.88 7.36
C HIS A 59 -16.62 1.85 7.24
N PRO A 60 -17.32 0.87 7.78
CA PRO A 60 -16.87 -0.19 8.70
C PRO A 60 -16.46 -1.50 8.01
N GLN A 61 -16.20 -1.47 6.74
CA GLN A 61 -15.75 -2.66 6.02
C GLN A 61 -14.44 -3.17 6.61
N ARG A 62 -14.33 -4.49 6.76
CA ARG A 62 -13.10 -5.09 7.30
C ARG A 62 -12.05 -5.17 6.22
N SER A 63 -10.80 -4.89 6.60
CA SER A 63 -9.68 -5.09 5.69
C SER A 63 -9.43 -6.58 5.47
N PHE A 64 -8.87 -6.91 4.33
CA PHE A 64 -8.42 -8.26 4.04
C PHE A 64 -7.05 -8.21 3.37
N LYS A 65 -6.25 -9.24 3.63
CA LYS A 65 -4.87 -9.29 3.19
C LYS A 65 -4.77 -9.52 1.68
N LEU A 66 -3.62 -9.19 1.13
CA LEU A 66 -3.31 -9.55 -0.25
C LEU A 66 -3.35 -11.07 -0.40
N SER A 67 -3.75 -11.52 -1.58
CA SER A 67 -3.73 -12.95 -1.90
C SER A 67 -2.29 -13.44 -2.08
N ASP A 68 -2.10 -14.75 -2.02
CA ASP A 68 -0.77 -15.34 -2.25
C ASP A 68 -0.23 -14.95 -3.62
N PHE A 69 -1.09 -14.92 -4.64
CA PHE A 69 -0.69 -14.50 -5.98
C PHE A 69 -0.18 -13.06 -5.98
N GLU A 70 -0.89 -12.16 -5.31
CA GLU A 70 -0.49 -10.76 -5.23
C GLU A 70 0.82 -10.58 -4.48
N ILE A 71 0.98 -11.32 -3.37
CA ILE A 71 2.21 -11.29 -2.59
C ILE A 71 3.38 -11.78 -3.43
N ASP A 72 3.22 -12.89 -4.15
CA ASP A 72 4.27 -13.44 -4.99
C ASP A 72 4.67 -12.46 -6.09
N ALA A 73 3.69 -11.87 -6.76
CA ALA A 73 3.96 -10.91 -7.82
C ALA A 73 4.74 -9.69 -7.29
N LEU A 74 4.34 -9.20 -6.12
CA LEU A 74 4.99 -8.04 -5.51
C LEU A 74 6.41 -8.35 -5.06
N THR A 75 6.62 -9.50 -4.43
CA THR A 75 7.94 -9.89 -3.93
C THR A 75 8.92 -10.16 -5.07
N VAL A 76 8.45 -10.76 -6.16
CA VAL A 76 9.29 -10.98 -7.35
C VAL A 76 9.72 -9.63 -7.93
N LYS A 77 8.79 -8.70 -8.10
CA LYS A 77 9.11 -7.38 -8.63
C LYS A 77 10.08 -6.63 -7.72
N ALA A 78 9.84 -6.65 -6.43
CA ALA A 78 10.71 -6.00 -5.45
C ALA A 78 12.13 -6.58 -5.52
N GLY A 79 12.25 -7.89 -5.60
CA GLY A 79 13.56 -8.54 -5.71
C GLY A 79 14.34 -8.11 -6.94
N LYS A 80 13.65 -7.97 -8.08
CA LYS A 80 14.29 -7.52 -9.32
C LYS A 80 14.79 -6.08 -9.21
N LEU A 81 14.13 -5.25 -8.42
CA LEU A 81 14.46 -3.85 -8.27
C LEU A 81 15.36 -3.56 -7.06
N GLY A 82 15.70 -4.59 -6.28
CA GLY A 82 16.49 -4.41 -5.07
C GLY A 82 15.74 -3.74 -3.94
N LEU A 83 14.42 -3.93 -3.89
CA LEU A 83 13.54 -3.29 -2.92
C LEU A 83 12.97 -4.31 -1.94
N VAL A 84 12.50 -3.82 -0.79
CA VAL A 84 11.78 -4.65 0.18
C VAL A 84 10.28 -4.46 -0.07
N ALA A 85 9.56 -5.57 -0.19
CA ALA A 85 8.12 -5.54 -0.46
C ALA A 85 7.32 -5.37 0.82
N TYR A 86 6.38 -4.43 0.80
CA TYR A 86 5.43 -4.19 1.88
C TYR A 86 4.03 -4.06 1.33
N ALA A 87 3.06 -4.48 2.14
CA ALA A 87 1.66 -4.15 1.92
C ALA A 87 1.24 -3.12 2.96
N ALA A 88 0.46 -2.15 2.56
CA ALA A 88 -0.10 -1.14 3.46
C ALA A 88 -1.62 -1.17 3.33
N TYR A 89 -2.30 -1.42 4.45
CA TYR A 89 -3.75 -1.48 4.51
C TYR A 89 -4.27 -0.25 5.20
N VAL A 90 -5.07 0.53 4.49
CA VAL A 90 -5.56 1.83 4.93
C VAL A 90 -7.08 1.78 5.04
N THR A 91 -7.62 2.13 6.19
CA THR A 91 -9.08 2.21 6.38
C THR A 91 -9.46 3.66 6.63
N VAL A 92 -10.38 4.16 5.83
CA VAL A 92 -10.82 5.56 5.89
C VAL A 92 -12.34 5.61 6.13
N ASP A 93 -12.82 6.76 6.59
CA ASP A 93 -14.26 7.04 6.70
C ASP A 93 -14.76 7.79 5.46
N GLU A 94 -16.02 8.19 5.48
CA GLU A 94 -16.65 8.91 4.37
C GLU A 94 -16.01 10.28 4.15
N ALA A 95 -15.33 10.83 5.15
CA ALA A 95 -14.61 12.10 5.03
C ALA A 95 -13.15 11.90 4.61
N ASN A 96 -12.80 10.69 4.18
CA ASN A 96 -11.47 10.32 3.71
C ASN A 96 -10.39 10.36 4.80
N LYS A 97 -10.80 10.28 6.06
CA LYS A 97 -9.88 10.31 7.19
C LYS A 97 -9.62 8.90 7.70
N LEU A 98 -8.41 8.69 8.20
CA LEU A 98 -8.06 7.41 8.80
C LEU A 98 -8.95 7.11 10.00
N THR A 99 -9.48 5.88 10.06
CA THR A 99 -10.26 5.41 11.21
C THR A 99 -9.41 4.60 12.19
N ALA A 100 -8.21 4.22 11.76
CA ALA A 100 -7.28 3.45 12.55
C ALA A 100 -5.88 3.69 12.02
N GLU A 101 -4.87 3.20 12.73
CA GLU A 101 -3.51 3.26 12.24
C GLU A 101 -3.37 2.46 10.94
N ILE A 102 -2.46 2.90 10.08
CA ILE A 102 -2.12 2.16 8.85
C ILE A 102 -1.51 0.83 9.27
N GLU A 103 -2.03 -0.24 8.70
CA GLU A 103 -1.52 -1.58 8.97
C GLU A 103 -0.46 -1.93 7.93
N TRP A 104 0.77 -2.17 8.38
CA TRP A 104 1.90 -2.52 7.52
C TRP A 104 2.22 -4.00 7.64
N GLU A 105 2.49 -4.62 6.50
CA GLU A 105 2.92 -6.01 6.47
C GLU A 105 4.16 -6.13 5.61
N ARG A 106 5.27 -6.57 6.21
CA ARG A 106 6.49 -6.86 5.45
C ARG A 106 6.34 -8.20 4.75
N LEU A 107 6.60 -8.21 3.45
CA LEU A 107 6.41 -9.40 2.62
C LEU A 107 7.73 -10.04 2.18
N SER A 108 8.85 -9.32 2.25
CA SER A 108 10.13 -9.89 1.83
C SER A 108 11.33 -9.44 2.67
#